data_304eba7477d897b0dae3d941dfdf59e9
#
_entry.id   304eba7477d897b0dae3d941dfdf59e9
#
_cell.length_a   1.000
_cell.length_b   1.000
_cell.length_c   1.000
_cell.angle_alpha   90.00
_cell.angle_beta   90.00
_cell.angle_gamma   90.00
#
_symmetry.space_group_name_H-M   'P 1'
#
loop_
_entity.id
_entity.type
_entity.pdbx_description
1 polymer ?
#
loop_
_entity_poly.entity_id
_entity_poly.type
_entity_poly.pdbx_seq_one_letter_code
_entity_poly.pdbx_strand_id
1 'polypeptide(L)'
;MKGREIMIKTTIKITGMACTMCEAHINEAVRNAFSVKKVNSSHSKGETVILSEESLDEAALRKTIEATGYTTGEMTSVPYKKNGLFSFWKK
;
A
#
# COMPACT_ATOMS: atom_id res chain seq x y z
N MET A 1 2.35 11.06 21.43
CA MET A 1 2.33 11.24 21.03
C MET A 1 2.02 11.70 20.27
N LYS A 2 1.98 12.01 20.17
CA LYS A 2 1.63 12.48 19.52
C LYS A 2 1.85 12.36 18.39
N GLY A 3 1.49 12.43 17.92
CA GLY A 3 1.41 12.14 16.55
C GLY A 3 2.66 11.61 15.99
N ARG A 4 2.56 10.63 15.23
CA ARG A 4 3.70 10.12 14.54
C ARG A 4 3.89 10.88 13.26
N GLU A 5 5.09 11.32 13.05
CA GLU A 5 5.41 12.02 11.82
C GLU A 5 5.92 11.08 10.75
N ILE A 6 6.29 9.89 11.13
CA ILE A 6 6.82 8.91 10.18
C ILE A 6 5.81 7.80 10.01
N MET A 7 5.55 7.49 8.76
CA MET A 7 4.70 6.37 8.42
C MET A 7 5.52 5.37 7.64
N ILE A 8 4.95 4.21 7.41
CA ILE A 8 5.59 3.19 6.60
C ILE A 8 4.89 3.16 5.26
N LYS A 9 5.67 3.27 4.21
CA LYS A 9 5.15 3.15 2.86
C LYS A 9 5.50 1.77 2.35
N THR A 10 4.49 0.97 2.10
CA THR A 10 4.67 -0.38 1.62
C THR A 10 4.23 -0.45 0.17
N THR A 11 5.11 -0.91 -0.69
CA THR A 11 4.80 -1.09 -2.10
C THR A 11 4.87 -2.58 -2.40
N ILE A 12 3.80 -3.12 -2.95
CA ILE A 12 3.77 -4.52 -3.30
C ILE A 12 3.37 -4.67 -4.76
N LYS A 13 4.14 -5.45 -5.49
CA LYS A 13 3.85 -5.70 -6.89
C LYS A 13 2.72 -6.69 -7.02
N ILE A 14 1.84 -6.45 -7.96
CA ILE A 14 0.68 -7.31 -8.15
C ILE A 14 0.52 -7.61 -9.61
N THR A 15 0.33 -8.87 -9.90
CA THR A 15 0.09 -9.34 -11.26
C THR A 15 -1.38 -9.66 -11.42
N GLY A 16 -1.95 -9.25 -12.53
CA GLY A 16 -3.34 -9.57 -12.82
C GLY A 16 -4.29 -8.39 -12.72
N MET A 17 -3.83 -7.27 -12.19
CA MET A 17 -4.66 -6.08 -12.19
C MET A 17 -4.78 -5.56 -13.62
N ALA A 18 -6.00 -5.44 -14.10
CA ALA A 18 -6.19 -5.04 -15.48
C ALA A 18 -6.99 -3.76 -15.63
N CYS A 19 -7.66 -3.29 -14.60
CA CYS A 19 -8.51 -2.12 -14.73
C CYS A 19 -8.73 -1.48 -13.37
N THR A 20 -9.47 -0.37 -13.37
CA THR A 20 -9.70 0.37 -12.15
C THR A 20 -10.55 -0.40 -11.14
N MET A 21 -11.41 -1.30 -11.61
CA MET A 21 -12.17 -2.12 -10.68
C MET A 21 -11.28 -3.05 -9.89
N CYS A 22 -10.25 -3.56 -10.54
CA CYS A 22 -9.29 -4.40 -9.84
C CYS A 22 -8.57 -3.60 -8.76
N GLU A 23 -8.24 -2.35 -9.07
CA GLU A 23 -7.62 -1.49 -8.07
C GLU A 23 -8.53 -1.31 -6.87
N ALA A 24 -9.81 -1.10 -7.12
CA ALA A 24 -10.75 -0.88 -6.04
C ALA A 24 -10.89 -2.12 -5.17
N HIS A 25 -10.90 -3.29 -5.78
CA HIS A 25 -11.00 -4.54 -5.03
C HIS A 25 -9.84 -4.71 -4.07
N ILE A 26 -8.64 -4.44 -4.56
CA ILE A 26 -7.46 -4.59 -3.73
C ILE A 26 -7.43 -3.54 -2.63
N ASN A 27 -7.77 -2.29 -2.96
CA ASN A 27 -7.81 -1.24 -1.96
C ASN A 27 -8.76 -1.62 -0.83
N GLU A 28 -9.93 -2.11 -1.19
CA GLU A 28 -10.92 -2.46 -0.19
C GLU A 28 -10.48 -3.64 0.65
N ALA A 29 -9.89 -4.65 0.03
CA ALA A 29 -9.43 -5.82 0.76
C ALA A 29 -8.38 -5.43 1.79
N VAL A 30 -7.46 -4.54 1.42
CA VAL A 30 -6.42 -4.11 2.36
C VAL A 30 -7.03 -3.30 3.49
N ARG A 31 -7.94 -2.41 3.17
CA ARG A 31 -8.55 -1.59 4.22
C ARG A 31 -9.35 -2.42 5.20
N ASN A 32 -9.98 -3.47 4.72
CA ASN A 32 -10.77 -4.32 5.60
C ASN A 32 -9.92 -5.19 6.49
N ALA A 33 -8.74 -5.54 6.02
CA ALA A 33 -7.87 -6.45 6.76
C ALA A 33 -6.90 -5.74 7.68
N PHE A 34 -6.55 -4.50 7.37
CA PHE A 34 -5.53 -3.77 8.11
C PHE A 34 -5.98 -2.37 8.41
N SER A 35 -5.44 -1.85 9.51
CA SER A 35 -5.65 -0.46 9.88
C SER A 35 -4.60 0.38 9.17
N VAL A 36 -4.97 0.98 8.06
CA VAL A 36 -4.01 1.74 7.25
C VAL A 36 -4.52 3.14 7.01
N LYS A 37 -3.61 4.04 6.70
CA LYS A 37 -3.98 5.42 6.45
C LYS A 37 -4.40 5.63 5.01
N LYS A 38 -3.75 4.93 4.09
CA LYS A 38 -4.03 5.16 2.70
C LYS A 38 -3.64 3.94 1.89
N VAL A 39 -4.44 3.61 0.91
CA VAL A 39 -4.15 2.53 -0.01
C VAL A 39 -4.37 3.05 -1.42
N ASN A 40 -3.42 2.82 -2.28
CA ASN A 40 -3.50 3.28 -3.64
C ASN A 40 -2.96 2.22 -4.57
N SER A 41 -3.79 1.73 -5.47
CA SER A 41 -3.39 0.70 -6.41
C SER A 41 -3.31 1.29 -7.81
N SER A 42 -2.38 0.79 -8.60
CA SER A 42 -2.21 1.24 -9.98
C SER A 42 -2.10 0.02 -10.88
N HIS A 43 -3.07 -0.17 -11.75
CA HIS A 43 -3.02 -1.30 -12.66
C HIS A 43 -1.99 -1.08 -13.76
N SER A 44 -1.73 0.16 -14.12
CA SER A 44 -0.74 0.42 -15.15
C SER A 44 0.67 0.15 -14.65
N LYS A 45 0.91 0.35 -13.36
CA LYS A 45 2.21 0.04 -12.79
C LYS A 45 2.27 -1.35 -12.20
N GLY A 46 1.12 -1.97 -12.00
CA GLY A 46 1.08 -3.29 -11.42
C GLY A 46 1.52 -3.31 -9.97
N GLU A 47 1.10 -2.33 -9.19
CA GLU A 47 1.54 -2.25 -7.81
C GLU A 47 0.49 -1.58 -6.94
N THR A 48 0.60 -1.82 -5.65
CA THR A 48 -0.24 -1.17 -4.64
C THR A 48 0.68 -0.53 -3.62
N VAL A 49 0.38 0.72 -3.28
CA VAL A 49 1.14 1.47 -2.29
C VAL A 49 0.26 1.69 -1.09
N ILE A 50 0.77 1.36 0.09
CA ILE A 50 0.01 1.44 1.32
C ILE A 50 0.77 2.29 2.32
N LEU A 51 0.08 3.26 2.91
CA LEU A 51 0.65 4.07 3.97
C LEU A 51 0.02 3.65 5.28
N SER A 52 0.86 3.33 6.26
CA SER A 52 0.39 2.93 7.57
C SER A 52 1.34 3.45 8.62
N GLU A 53 0.88 3.49 9.86
CA GLU A 53 1.73 3.95 10.96
C GLU A 53 2.72 2.89 11.37
N GLU A 54 2.42 1.64 11.10
CA GLU A 54 3.26 0.53 11.48
C GLU A 54 3.50 -0.37 10.29
N SER A 55 4.55 -1.14 10.36
CA SER A 55 4.84 -2.10 9.31
C SER A 55 3.73 -3.14 9.22
N LEU A 56 3.41 -3.52 8.02
CA LEU A 56 2.44 -4.57 7.79
C LEU A 56 3.14 -5.90 7.69
N ASP A 57 2.45 -6.94 8.14
CA ASP A 57 2.97 -8.28 8.04
C ASP A 57 2.94 -8.72 6.57
N GLU A 58 4.10 -9.02 6.02
CA GLU A 58 4.19 -9.35 4.61
C GLU A 58 3.36 -10.55 4.26
N ALA A 59 3.42 -11.59 5.06
CA ALA A 59 2.66 -12.81 4.75
C ALA A 59 1.17 -12.55 4.78
N ALA A 60 0.71 -11.79 5.76
CA ALA A 60 -0.71 -11.48 5.87
C ALA A 60 -1.17 -10.59 4.72
N LEU A 61 -0.34 -9.64 4.32
CA LEU A 61 -0.70 -8.76 3.23
C LEU A 61 -0.78 -9.52 1.92
N ARG A 62 0.20 -10.38 1.65
CA ARG A 62 0.16 -11.19 0.45
C ARG A 62 -1.08 -12.08 0.42
N LYS A 63 -1.39 -12.69 1.55
CA LYS A 63 -2.55 -13.56 1.63
C LYS A 63 -3.83 -12.79 1.36
N THR A 64 -3.93 -11.61 1.92
CA THR A 64 -5.10 -10.77 1.73
C THR A 64 -5.31 -10.44 0.26
N ILE A 65 -4.24 -10.06 -0.42
CA ILE A 65 -4.35 -9.69 -1.82
C ILE A 65 -4.60 -10.92 -2.68
N GLU A 66 -3.92 -12.01 -2.38
CA GLU A 66 -4.09 -13.22 -3.19
C GLU A 66 -5.48 -13.80 -3.04
N ALA A 67 -6.11 -13.55 -1.91
CA ALA A 67 -7.49 -14.00 -1.72
C ALA A 67 -8.46 -13.32 -2.67
N THR A 68 -8.08 -12.18 -3.22
CA THR A 68 -8.93 -11.51 -4.20
C THR A 68 -8.71 -12.05 -5.61
N GLY A 69 -7.75 -12.96 -5.78
CA GLY A 69 -7.53 -13.60 -7.07
C GLY A 69 -6.31 -13.10 -7.81
N TYR A 70 -5.48 -12.30 -7.18
CA TYR A 70 -4.29 -11.77 -7.86
C TYR A 70 -3.04 -12.38 -7.29
N THR A 71 -1.95 -12.27 -8.05
CA THR A 71 -0.67 -12.80 -7.64
C THR A 71 0.20 -11.65 -7.16
N THR A 72 0.88 -11.85 -6.03
CA THR A 72 1.76 -10.83 -5.49
C THR A 72 3.20 -11.12 -5.86
N GLY A 73 3.95 -10.05 -6.01
CA GLY A 73 5.38 -10.17 -6.31
C GLY A 73 6.19 -9.52 -5.23
N GLU A 74 7.13 -8.70 -5.64
CA GLU A 74 8.07 -8.08 -4.73
C GLU A 74 7.37 -7.08 -3.81
N MET A 75 7.80 -7.03 -2.56
CA MET A 75 7.25 -6.12 -1.59
C MET A 75 8.38 -5.32 -0.96
N THR A 76 8.19 -4.02 -0.85
CA THR A 76 9.18 -3.12 -0.29
C THR A 76 8.52 -2.23 0.74
N SER A 77 9.16 -2.07 1.89
CA SER A 77 8.67 -1.16 2.92
C SER A 77 9.74 -0.15 3.24
N VAL A 78 9.37 1.12 3.23
CA VAL A 78 10.32 2.19 3.53
C VAL A 78 9.65 3.20 4.43
N PRO A 79 10.42 3.92 5.23
CA PRO A 79 9.84 4.99 6.03
C PRO A 79 9.38 6.13 5.13
N TYR A 80 8.26 6.72 5.49
CA TYR A 80 7.67 7.80 4.73
C TYR A 80 7.32 8.92 5.68
N LYS A 81 7.97 10.03 5.56
CA LYS A 81 7.69 11.17 6.41
C LYS A 81 6.49 11.91 5.93
N LYS A 82 5.61 12.16 6.84
CA LYS A 82 4.35 12.76 6.52
C LYS A 82 4.39 14.27 6.48
N ASN A 83 5.34 14.87 7.17
CA ASN A 83 5.32 16.30 7.28
C ASN A 83 5.67 16.96 5.95
N GLY A 84 5.41 18.23 5.88
CA GLY A 84 5.50 18.93 4.62
C GLY A 84 6.89 19.30 4.16
N LEU A 85 7.89 18.88 4.90
CA LEU A 85 9.23 19.20 4.51
C LEU A 85 9.59 18.77 3.12
N PHE A 86 9.11 17.62 2.76
CA PHE A 86 9.45 17.10 1.47
C PHE A 86 8.71 17.75 0.35
N SER A 87 7.54 18.24 0.64
CA SER A 87 6.76 18.75 -0.45
C SER A 87 7.30 20.07 -0.96
N PHE A 88 8.02 20.77 -0.13
CA PHE A 88 8.41 22.08 -0.61
C PHE A 88 9.57 22.00 -1.57
N TRP A 89 10.33 20.97 -1.56
CA TRP A 89 11.41 20.96 -2.49
C TRP A 89 11.18 20.03 -3.66
N LYS A 90 10.20 19.48 -3.66
CA LYS A 90 9.96 18.69 -4.76
C LYS A 90 9.38 19.38 -5.85
N LYS A 91 9.50 19.89 -5.55
CA LYS A 91 9.21 20.49 -6.31
C LYS A 91 9.33 20.59 -6.85
#